data_70f4bd5a3c89dce800387f6732c2784c
#
_entry.id   70f4bd5a3c89dce800387f6732c2784c
#
_cell.length_a   1.000
_cell.length_b   1.000
_cell.length_c   1.000
_cell.angle_alpha   90.00
_cell.angle_beta   90.00
_cell.angle_gamma   90.00
#
_symmetry.space_group_name_H-M   'P 1'
#
loop_
_entity.id
_entity.type
_entity.pdbx_description
1 polymer ?
#
loop_
_entity_poly.entity_id
_entity_poly.type
_entity_poly.pdbx_seq_one_letter_code
_entity_poly.pdbx_strand_id
1 'polypeptide(L)'
;MLCAVLTLTFVACGGNGGNSDSGNSPGGGDVYVKVIDKGLGTKWIENIASAYYEETGIKVHVSSDPELVSNLLTLMNNPGSEKEDLYFVGHTMNNWIKWIRNGAIESIDDVLSSTKYGTSAKSRVVDKQIIDMGTYKDKSYLSSYVYSSWGLIYNQTYLNKIDSFGEYKKGEWPSTVQGLIDLCKAVKSASLKNNRTGRTVAPFSCGLTVNYMDWLFHGLWYELDPEGYTAYYEYNDVDGGYPTSKLDTAAALQALETIYDLIGATSDTESNLVSSAQNHTESQQSFVNGDCVFTFSGSWFATEMEQILGEVGFTDYHFGAYPVYNAGDKTALAMNLPGETFFVPSDAVNVSGAKDFLAFVLSEKGVATAEKTLQFPMVYTTDEEIGFSAFGQEIVDLAKSSKLIYRFAKTDVFRTGALELFIAGTSPFITMARNKMTKENIRHDVLQTEAVHHQGLWSEWMKRI
;
A
#
# COMPACT_ATOMS: atom_id res chain seq x y z
N MET A 1 -15.35 40.95 -33.28
CA MET A 1 -16.76 40.58 -33.40
C MET A 1 -17.20 39.98 -32.09
N LEU A 2 -17.98 40.71 -31.41
CA LEU A 2 -18.76 40.57 -30.17
C LEU A 2 -18.38 39.50 -29.13
N CYS A 3 -17.80 39.98 -28.03
CA CYS A 3 -17.88 39.39 -26.68
C CYS A 3 -19.28 39.67 -26.10
N ALA A 4 -19.96 38.61 -25.63
CA ALA A 4 -21.13 38.72 -24.79
C ALA A 4 -20.73 38.40 -23.35
N VAL A 5 -20.73 39.42 -22.49
CA VAL A 5 -20.56 39.28 -21.03
C VAL A 5 -21.95 39.05 -20.44
N LEU A 6 -22.15 37.88 -19.81
CA LEU A 6 -23.33 37.61 -19.00
C LEU A 6 -23.02 37.94 -17.54
N THR A 7 -23.62 39.05 -17.08
CA THR A 7 -23.67 39.41 -15.66
C THR A 7 -24.85 38.72 -15.00
N LEU A 8 -24.58 37.82 -14.04
CA LEU A 8 -25.57 37.24 -13.12
C LEU A 8 -25.68 38.12 -11.88
N THR A 9 -26.83 38.76 -11.72
CA THR A 9 -27.22 39.53 -10.54
C THR A 9 -27.72 38.57 -9.44
N PHE A 10 -27.09 38.61 -8.27
CA PHE A 10 -27.59 37.98 -7.06
C PHE A 10 -28.69 38.84 -6.44
N VAL A 11 -29.86 38.25 -6.24
CA VAL A 11 -30.94 38.81 -5.44
C VAL A 11 -30.78 38.24 -4.03
N ALA A 12 -30.48 39.14 -3.07
CA ALA A 12 -30.52 38.83 -1.66
C ALA A 12 -31.97 38.96 -1.17
N CYS A 13 -32.56 37.86 -0.70
CA CYS A 13 -33.78 37.91 0.11
C CYS A 13 -33.42 37.72 1.57
N GLY A 14 -33.51 38.79 2.36
CA GLY A 14 -33.54 38.72 3.81
C GLY A 14 -34.90 38.22 4.30
N GLY A 15 -34.92 37.39 5.31
CA GLY A 15 -36.13 36.85 5.95
C GLY A 15 -35.86 36.28 7.33
N ASN A 16 -35.99 37.12 8.28
CA ASN A 16 -36.60 37.00 9.62
C ASN A 16 -36.38 35.78 10.50
N GLY A 17 -35.94 36.02 11.74
CA GLY A 17 -35.63 35.10 12.80
C GLY A 17 -36.79 34.18 13.19
N GLY A 18 -36.38 32.95 13.42
CA GLY A 18 -37.10 31.95 14.19
C GLY A 18 -36.12 31.29 15.17
N ASN A 19 -36.32 31.63 16.45
CA ASN A 19 -35.66 30.98 17.57
C ASN A 19 -36.07 29.49 17.59
N SER A 20 -35.17 28.57 17.24
CA SER A 20 -35.34 27.17 17.52
C SER A 20 -34.28 26.74 18.54
N ASP A 21 -34.74 26.35 19.69
CA ASP A 21 -33.97 25.68 20.72
C ASP A 21 -33.10 24.56 20.11
N SER A 22 -31.82 24.84 19.97
CA SER A 22 -30.84 23.79 19.68
C SER A 22 -30.55 23.04 20.96
N GLY A 23 -31.29 21.96 21.19
CA GLY A 23 -30.88 20.92 22.11
C GLY A 23 -29.51 20.41 21.68
N ASN A 24 -28.51 20.68 22.52
CA ASN A 24 -27.12 20.30 22.33
C ASN A 24 -27.00 18.76 22.43
N SER A 25 -27.29 18.05 21.33
CA SER A 25 -26.88 16.64 21.19
C SER A 25 -25.41 16.63 20.80
N PRO A 26 -24.54 15.92 21.52
CA PRO A 26 -23.14 15.82 21.14
C PRO A 26 -23.05 15.11 19.76
N GLY A 27 -22.58 15.80 18.72
CA GLY A 27 -22.24 15.24 17.44
C GLY A 27 -23.30 15.35 16.32
N GLY A 28 -24.26 16.28 16.40
CA GLY A 28 -25.43 16.36 15.50
C GLY A 28 -25.27 17.13 14.18
N GLY A 29 -24.06 17.32 13.65
CA GLY A 29 -23.82 17.97 12.34
C GLY A 29 -23.35 17.00 11.28
N ASP A 30 -23.46 17.40 10.00
CA ASP A 30 -22.86 16.67 8.88
C ASP A 30 -21.36 16.45 9.12
N VAL A 31 -20.81 15.37 8.55
CA VAL A 31 -19.39 15.01 8.63
C VAL A 31 -18.75 15.16 7.25
N TYR A 32 -17.57 15.77 7.19
CA TYR A 32 -16.84 16.00 5.96
C TYR A 32 -15.59 15.13 5.92
N VAL A 33 -15.47 14.29 4.90
CA VAL A 33 -14.42 13.29 4.74
C VAL A 33 -13.66 13.53 3.46
N LYS A 34 -12.33 13.53 3.54
CA LYS A 34 -11.45 13.56 2.38
C LYS A 34 -10.73 12.24 2.21
N VAL A 35 -10.76 11.70 0.99
CA VAL A 35 -10.16 10.42 0.64
C VAL A 35 -9.13 10.62 -0.46
N ILE A 36 -8.01 9.90 -0.39
CA ILE A 36 -7.09 9.86 -1.52
C ILE A 36 -7.73 9.14 -2.70
N ASP A 37 -7.67 9.75 -3.88
CA ASP A 37 -8.21 9.17 -5.11
C ASP A 37 -7.12 8.39 -5.86
N LYS A 38 -6.72 7.25 -5.30
CA LYS A 38 -5.74 6.31 -5.88
C LYS A 38 -6.10 4.88 -5.48
N GLY A 39 -5.69 3.92 -6.29
CA GLY A 39 -5.75 2.48 -5.98
C GLY A 39 -7.14 1.94 -5.61
N LEU A 40 -7.69 2.37 -4.50
CA LEU A 40 -8.97 1.89 -3.96
C LEU A 40 -10.19 2.66 -4.47
N GLY A 41 -10.00 3.87 -5.06
CA GLY A 41 -11.10 4.77 -5.38
C GLY A 41 -11.90 5.21 -4.14
N THR A 42 -13.09 5.78 -4.36
CA THR A 42 -13.93 6.35 -3.28
C THR A 42 -15.20 5.55 -3.01
N LYS A 43 -15.59 4.64 -3.90
CA LYS A 43 -16.88 3.95 -3.85
C LYS A 43 -17.15 3.21 -2.55
N TRP A 44 -16.12 2.61 -1.97
CA TRP A 44 -16.21 1.86 -0.72
C TRP A 44 -16.65 2.75 0.45
N ILE A 45 -16.08 3.96 0.59
CA ILE A 45 -16.42 4.89 1.67
C ILE A 45 -17.74 5.61 1.42
N GLU A 46 -18.11 5.87 0.16
CA GLU A 46 -19.42 6.39 -0.21
C GLU A 46 -20.55 5.41 0.16
N ASN A 47 -20.31 4.11 -0.05
CA ASN A 47 -21.27 3.06 0.35
C ASN A 47 -21.40 2.98 1.87
N ILE A 48 -20.27 3.10 2.62
CA ILE A 48 -20.30 3.16 4.09
C ILE A 48 -21.03 4.43 4.57
N ALA A 49 -20.78 5.59 3.95
CA ALA A 49 -21.45 6.84 4.26
C ALA A 49 -22.98 6.73 4.08
N SER A 50 -23.41 6.04 3.02
CA SER A 50 -24.82 5.76 2.78
C SER A 50 -25.43 4.87 3.87
N ALA A 51 -24.73 3.79 4.24
CA ALA A 51 -25.17 2.89 5.31
C ALA A 51 -25.20 3.58 6.69
N TYR A 52 -24.27 4.49 6.94
CA TYR A 52 -24.25 5.30 8.16
C TYR A 52 -25.42 6.27 8.22
N TYR A 53 -25.76 6.91 7.09
CA TYR A 53 -26.92 7.79 7.00
C TYR A 53 -28.22 7.02 7.27
N GLU A 54 -28.38 5.82 6.71
CA GLU A 54 -29.54 4.97 6.97
C GLU A 54 -29.71 4.63 8.44
N GLU A 55 -28.62 4.48 9.19
CA GLU A 55 -28.62 4.09 10.59
C GLU A 55 -28.78 5.28 11.55
N THR A 56 -28.19 6.42 11.22
CA THR A 56 -28.05 7.56 12.14
C THR A 56 -28.82 8.81 11.70
N GLY A 57 -29.15 8.93 10.43
CA GLY A 57 -29.69 10.15 9.82
C GLY A 57 -28.67 11.26 9.64
N ILE A 58 -27.38 11.03 9.98
CA ILE A 58 -26.30 12.01 9.83
C ILE A 58 -25.67 11.85 8.45
N LYS A 59 -25.55 12.95 7.73
CA LYS A 59 -24.97 12.94 6.38
C LYS A 59 -23.46 13.02 6.43
N VAL A 60 -22.79 12.21 5.61
CA VAL A 60 -21.34 12.25 5.40
C VAL A 60 -21.07 12.71 3.97
N HIS A 61 -20.32 13.80 3.85
CA HIS A 61 -19.89 14.35 2.58
C HIS A 61 -18.49 13.84 2.24
N VAL A 62 -18.41 12.96 1.24
CA VAL A 62 -17.15 12.39 0.78
C VAL A 62 -16.63 13.23 -0.39
N SER A 63 -15.37 13.64 -0.30
CA SER A 63 -14.63 14.31 -1.38
C SER A 63 -13.29 13.59 -1.60
N SER A 64 -12.71 13.69 -2.79
CA SER A 64 -11.45 13.03 -3.11
C SER A 64 -10.38 14.00 -3.64
N ASP A 65 -9.12 13.61 -3.50
CA ASP A 65 -7.97 14.37 -4.01
C ASP A 65 -6.83 13.39 -4.36
N PRO A 66 -6.40 13.28 -5.62
CA PRO A 66 -5.28 12.43 -6.00
C PRO A 66 -3.93 12.91 -5.45
N GLU A 67 -3.82 14.20 -5.09
CA GLU A 67 -2.61 14.80 -4.51
C GLU A 67 -2.72 15.03 -2.99
N LEU A 68 -3.66 14.33 -2.33
CA LEU A 68 -3.99 14.54 -0.92
C LEU A 68 -2.76 14.53 0.00
N VAL A 69 -1.85 13.57 -0.17
CA VAL A 69 -0.65 13.46 0.69
C VAL A 69 0.23 14.71 0.62
N SER A 70 0.43 15.25 -0.59
CA SER A 70 1.21 16.48 -0.80
C SER A 70 0.51 17.71 -0.20
N ASN A 71 -0.81 17.78 -0.38
CA ASN A 71 -1.63 18.88 0.11
C ASN A 71 -1.73 18.90 1.63
N LEU A 72 -1.81 17.73 2.27
CA LEU A 72 -1.85 17.58 3.73
C LEU A 72 -0.60 18.13 4.42
N LEU A 73 0.59 18.01 3.81
CA LEU A 73 1.80 18.59 4.39
C LEU A 73 1.66 20.10 4.62
N THR A 74 1.08 20.80 3.67
CA THR A 74 0.83 22.24 3.78
C THR A 74 -0.32 22.53 4.73
N LEU A 75 -1.43 21.81 4.62
CA LEU A 75 -2.64 21.99 5.39
C LEU A 75 -2.41 21.78 6.90
N MET A 76 -1.78 20.66 7.28
CA MET A 76 -1.55 20.30 8.67
C MET A 76 -0.46 21.14 9.37
N ASN A 77 0.41 21.80 8.59
CA ASN A 77 1.42 22.71 9.14
C ASN A 77 0.91 24.16 9.27
N ASN A 78 -0.28 24.49 8.77
CA ASN A 78 -0.88 25.83 8.86
C ASN A 78 -2.04 25.85 9.88
N PRO A 79 -1.81 26.33 11.11
CA PRO A 79 -2.88 26.51 12.08
C PRO A 79 -3.95 27.47 11.52
N GLY A 80 -5.23 27.13 11.66
CA GLY A 80 -6.35 27.94 11.18
C GLY A 80 -6.73 27.74 9.72
N SER A 81 -6.08 26.83 8.98
CA SER A 81 -6.62 26.35 7.71
C SER A 81 -7.88 25.52 7.98
N GLU A 82 -8.91 25.71 7.16
CA GLU A 82 -10.08 24.83 7.20
C GLU A 82 -9.66 23.41 6.84
N LYS A 83 -10.07 22.44 7.68
CA LYS A 83 -9.78 21.02 7.52
C LYS A 83 -11.08 20.25 7.42
N GLU A 84 -11.04 19.16 6.65
CA GLU A 84 -12.11 18.17 6.73
C GLU A 84 -12.09 17.48 8.09
N ASP A 85 -13.21 16.88 8.48
CA ASP A 85 -13.34 16.25 9.81
C ASP A 85 -12.57 14.94 9.90
N LEU A 86 -12.40 14.23 8.79
CA LEU A 86 -11.72 12.91 8.74
C LEU A 86 -10.98 12.77 7.41
N TYR A 87 -9.78 12.21 7.47
CA TYR A 87 -8.96 11.89 6.31
C TYR A 87 -8.70 10.40 6.19
N PHE A 88 -8.88 9.86 4.97
CA PHE A 88 -8.37 8.56 4.55
C PHE A 88 -7.26 8.78 3.53
N VAL A 89 -6.05 8.38 3.87
CA VAL A 89 -4.85 8.67 3.08
C VAL A 89 -4.16 7.38 2.68
N GLY A 90 -3.62 7.37 1.46
CA GLY A 90 -2.70 6.33 1.02
C GLY A 90 -1.27 6.76 1.30
N HIS A 91 -0.40 5.82 1.56
CA HIS A 91 1.00 6.02 1.89
C HIS A 91 1.31 6.75 3.20
N THR A 92 2.49 6.43 3.68
CA THR A 92 3.15 6.98 4.85
C THR A 92 3.20 8.49 4.84
N MET A 93 2.56 9.07 5.80
CA MET A 93 2.75 10.47 6.11
C MET A 93 3.99 10.61 6.98
N ASN A 94 5.12 10.93 6.37
CA ASN A 94 6.42 11.04 7.05
C ASN A 94 6.46 12.11 8.18
N ASN A 95 5.36 12.82 8.42
CA ASN A 95 5.27 13.88 9.42
C ASN A 95 4.24 13.61 10.53
N TRP A 96 3.60 12.45 10.56
CA TRP A 96 2.52 12.19 11.51
C TRP A 96 2.98 12.26 12.98
N ILE A 97 4.20 11.81 13.30
CA ILE A 97 4.77 11.96 14.65
C ILE A 97 4.87 13.44 15.05
N LYS A 98 5.32 14.30 14.14
CA LYS A 98 5.38 15.75 14.38
C LYS A 98 4.00 16.33 14.61
N TRP A 99 3.01 15.92 13.83
CA TRP A 99 1.63 16.39 13.99
C TRP A 99 1.02 15.95 15.33
N ILE A 100 1.27 14.70 15.76
CA ILE A 100 0.84 14.20 17.07
C ILE A 100 1.51 15.01 18.20
N ARG A 101 2.83 15.22 18.13
CA ARG A 101 3.56 15.99 19.14
C ARG A 101 3.09 17.44 19.25
N ASN A 102 2.65 18.01 18.17
CA ASN A 102 2.09 19.36 18.11
C ASN A 102 0.59 19.39 18.48
N GLY A 103 -0.01 18.25 18.79
CA GLY A 103 -1.43 18.16 19.12
C GLY A 103 -2.36 18.41 17.94
N ALA A 104 -1.89 18.20 16.71
CA ALA A 104 -2.67 18.44 15.49
C ALA A 104 -3.54 17.24 15.06
N ILE A 105 -3.38 16.08 15.69
CA ILE A 105 -4.15 14.87 15.43
C ILE A 105 -4.75 14.37 16.74
N GLU A 106 -6.03 14.01 16.71
CA GLU A 106 -6.78 13.43 17.82
C GLU A 106 -6.36 11.97 18.08
N SER A 107 -6.39 11.58 19.38
CA SER A 107 -6.38 10.15 19.73
C SER A 107 -7.67 9.47 19.28
N ILE A 108 -7.52 8.23 18.79
CA ILE A 108 -8.63 7.36 18.34
C ILE A 108 -8.83 6.15 19.27
N ASP A 109 -8.29 6.16 20.48
CA ASP A 109 -8.46 5.05 21.44
C ASP A 109 -9.94 4.79 21.77
N ASP A 110 -10.73 5.87 21.89
CA ASP A 110 -12.17 5.83 22.08
C ASP A 110 -12.89 5.19 20.88
N VAL A 111 -12.47 5.49 19.66
CA VAL A 111 -12.97 4.88 18.42
C VAL A 111 -12.66 3.38 18.39
N LEU A 112 -11.39 3.01 18.60
CA LEU A 112 -10.93 1.61 18.54
C LEU A 112 -11.59 0.74 19.63
N SER A 113 -11.93 1.34 20.77
CA SER A 113 -12.59 0.64 21.90
C SER A 113 -14.10 0.73 21.87
N SER A 114 -14.68 1.53 20.95
CA SER A 114 -16.12 1.75 20.88
C SER A 114 -16.88 0.45 20.64
N THR A 115 -17.98 0.27 21.38
CA THR A 115 -18.94 -0.82 21.17
C THR A 115 -20.30 -0.30 20.70
N LYS A 116 -20.37 0.97 20.28
CA LYS A 116 -21.62 1.60 19.83
C LYS A 116 -22.26 0.87 18.65
N TYR A 117 -21.42 0.37 17.76
CA TYR A 117 -21.85 -0.34 16.54
C TYR A 117 -21.47 -1.82 16.56
N GLY A 118 -21.43 -2.46 17.71
CA GLY A 118 -21.11 -3.88 17.88
C GLY A 118 -19.79 -4.13 18.57
N THR A 119 -19.12 -5.20 18.22
CA THR A 119 -17.82 -5.59 18.77
C THR A 119 -16.75 -4.56 18.43
N SER A 120 -15.91 -4.19 19.40
CA SER A 120 -14.90 -3.14 19.21
C SER A 120 -13.89 -3.47 18.12
N ALA A 121 -13.46 -2.47 17.35
CA ALA A 121 -12.44 -2.63 16.31
C ALA A 121 -11.13 -3.20 16.88
N LYS A 122 -10.75 -2.77 18.08
CA LYS A 122 -9.55 -3.24 18.78
C LYS A 122 -9.50 -4.76 18.98
N SER A 123 -10.64 -5.40 19.19
CA SER A 123 -10.72 -6.86 19.37
C SER A 123 -10.82 -7.63 18.04
N ARG A 124 -11.07 -6.94 16.94
CA ARG A 124 -11.28 -7.51 15.61
C ARG A 124 -10.15 -7.24 14.62
N VAL A 125 -9.09 -6.53 15.04
CA VAL A 125 -7.92 -6.31 14.17
C VAL A 125 -7.20 -7.64 13.92
N VAL A 126 -6.84 -7.90 12.66
CA VAL A 126 -6.18 -9.14 12.24
C VAL A 126 -4.79 -9.32 12.86
N ASP A 127 -4.10 -8.22 13.14
CA ASP A 127 -2.83 -8.21 13.85
C ASP A 127 -2.70 -6.91 14.67
N LYS A 128 -2.40 -7.07 15.96
CA LYS A 128 -2.23 -5.92 16.87
C LYS A 128 -1.16 -4.92 16.41
N GLN A 129 -0.14 -5.36 15.69
CA GLN A 129 0.90 -4.49 15.15
C GLN A 129 0.34 -3.36 14.28
N ILE A 130 -0.79 -3.58 13.63
CA ILE A 130 -1.49 -2.57 12.81
C ILE A 130 -1.89 -1.35 13.64
N ILE A 131 -2.37 -1.57 14.86
CA ILE A 131 -2.70 -0.48 15.79
C ILE A 131 -1.42 0.07 16.44
N ASP A 132 -0.51 -0.81 16.86
CA ASP A 132 0.74 -0.41 17.53
C ASP A 132 1.58 0.54 16.67
N MET A 133 1.56 0.40 15.35
CA MET A 133 2.28 1.27 14.42
C MET A 133 1.76 2.72 14.43
N GLY A 134 0.47 2.92 14.65
CA GLY A 134 -0.17 4.24 14.79
C GLY A 134 -0.18 4.77 16.22
N THR A 135 0.51 4.09 17.16
CA THR A 135 0.52 4.42 18.60
C THR A 135 1.76 5.25 18.95
N TYR A 136 1.55 6.30 19.71
CA TYR A 136 2.62 7.14 20.26
C TYR A 136 2.32 7.45 21.73
N LYS A 137 3.29 7.16 22.63
CA LYS A 137 3.14 7.34 24.10
C LYS A 137 1.83 6.73 24.62
N ASP A 138 1.62 5.46 24.30
CA ASP A 138 0.46 4.64 24.73
C ASP A 138 -0.91 5.09 24.22
N LYS A 139 -0.97 6.02 23.27
CA LYS A 139 -2.21 6.45 22.62
C LYS A 139 -2.15 6.17 21.12
N SER A 140 -3.24 5.65 20.58
CA SER A 140 -3.41 5.41 19.15
C SER A 140 -3.95 6.67 18.48
N TYR A 141 -3.36 7.08 17.36
CA TYR A 141 -3.72 8.28 16.62
C TYR A 141 -4.11 8.00 15.18
N LEU A 142 -3.61 6.92 14.63
CA LEU A 142 -3.94 6.44 13.30
C LEU A 142 -3.87 4.91 13.27
N SER A 143 -4.54 4.32 12.28
CA SER A 143 -4.46 2.90 11.99
C SER A 143 -4.66 2.68 10.50
N SER A 144 -4.28 1.52 10.02
CA SER A 144 -4.64 1.10 8.67
C SER A 144 -6.10 0.64 8.63
N TYR A 145 -6.72 0.68 7.45
CA TYR A 145 -8.10 0.21 7.28
C TYR A 145 -8.22 -0.97 6.32
N VAL A 146 -7.31 -1.09 5.34
CA VAL A 146 -7.33 -2.18 4.36
C VAL A 146 -6.15 -3.12 4.51
N TYR A 147 -6.34 -4.38 4.11
CA TYR A 147 -5.29 -5.38 4.02
C TYR A 147 -4.45 -5.17 2.75
N SER A 148 -3.66 -4.12 2.76
CA SER A 148 -2.81 -3.75 1.63
C SER A 148 -1.54 -4.59 1.64
N SER A 149 -1.54 -5.67 0.88
CA SER A 149 -0.41 -6.60 0.76
C SER A 149 0.19 -6.59 -0.63
N TRP A 150 1.51 -6.70 -0.68
CA TRP A 150 2.26 -6.85 -1.91
C TRP A 150 2.29 -8.31 -2.36
N GLY A 151 2.32 -8.53 -3.69
CA GLY A 151 2.35 -9.86 -4.28
C GLY A 151 2.72 -9.81 -5.76
N LEU A 152 2.54 -10.93 -6.42
CA LEU A 152 2.76 -11.10 -7.85
C LEU A 152 1.43 -11.45 -8.50
N ILE A 153 1.05 -10.70 -9.52
CA ILE A 153 -0.18 -10.98 -10.28
C ILE A 153 0.23 -11.75 -11.53
N TYR A 154 -0.36 -12.93 -11.77
CA TYR A 154 0.03 -13.77 -12.87
C TYR A 154 -1.13 -14.17 -13.78
N ASN A 155 -0.82 -14.50 -15.02
CA ASN A 155 -1.74 -14.90 -16.08
C ASN A 155 -1.73 -16.43 -16.22
N GLN A 156 -2.80 -17.09 -15.76
CA GLN A 156 -2.92 -18.54 -15.77
C GLN A 156 -2.95 -19.10 -17.20
N THR A 157 -3.56 -18.37 -18.14
CA THR A 157 -3.58 -18.78 -19.54
C THR A 157 -2.16 -18.91 -20.10
N TYR A 158 -1.22 -18.05 -19.72
CA TYR A 158 0.17 -18.17 -20.15
C TYR A 158 0.86 -19.32 -19.45
N LEU A 159 0.69 -19.52 -18.13
CA LEU A 159 1.28 -20.66 -17.41
C LEU A 159 0.88 -21.99 -18.06
N ASN A 160 -0.38 -22.12 -18.48
CA ASN A 160 -0.88 -23.33 -19.16
C ASN A 160 -0.24 -23.60 -20.53
N LYS A 161 0.36 -22.58 -21.17
CA LYS A 161 1.02 -22.69 -22.49
C LYS A 161 2.53 -22.87 -22.42
N ILE A 162 3.15 -22.58 -21.28
CA ILE A 162 4.59 -22.63 -21.08
C ILE A 162 4.96 -24.01 -20.54
N ASP A 163 5.84 -24.71 -21.24
CA ASP A 163 6.28 -26.04 -20.82
C ASP A 163 7.19 -25.98 -19.58
N SER A 164 7.16 -27.04 -18.79
CA SER A 164 7.97 -27.17 -17.58
C SER A 164 9.47 -27.01 -17.87
N PHE A 165 10.17 -26.35 -16.96
CA PHE A 165 11.62 -26.17 -17.02
C PHE A 165 12.21 -26.09 -15.61
N GLY A 166 13.24 -26.86 -15.32
CA GLY A 166 13.84 -26.90 -13.99
C GLY A 166 12.82 -27.22 -12.88
N GLU A 167 12.68 -26.34 -11.91
CA GLU A 167 11.68 -26.46 -10.85
C GLU A 167 10.28 -25.99 -11.27
N TYR A 168 10.18 -25.14 -12.30
CA TYR A 168 8.89 -24.67 -12.80
C TYR A 168 8.08 -25.82 -13.43
N LYS A 169 6.82 -25.96 -13.03
CA LYS A 169 5.85 -26.92 -13.57
C LYS A 169 4.78 -26.19 -14.38
N LYS A 170 4.49 -26.74 -15.55
CA LYS A 170 3.46 -26.20 -16.47
C LYS A 170 2.12 -26.04 -15.76
N GLY A 171 1.56 -24.84 -15.85
CA GLY A 171 0.25 -24.50 -15.28
C GLY A 171 0.25 -24.22 -13.77
N GLU A 172 1.39 -24.31 -13.09
CA GLU A 172 1.50 -24.04 -11.65
C GLU A 172 2.26 -22.74 -11.40
N TRP A 173 1.76 -21.94 -10.44
CA TRP A 173 2.52 -20.80 -9.96
C TRP A 173 3.70 -21.27 -9.11
N PRO A 174 4.94 -20.80 -9.38
CA PRO A 174 6.12 -21.27 -8.63
C PRO A 174 6.07 -20.84 -7.17
N SER A 175 6.28 -21.78 -6.26
CA SER A 175 6.40 -21.51 -4.83
C SER A 175 7.82 -21.19 -4.38
N THR A 176 8.85 -21.54 -5.20
CA THR A 176 10.26 -21.30 -4.86
C THR A 176 10.88 -20.23 -5.73
N VAL A 177 11.90 -19.55 -5.18
CA VAL A 177 12.73 -18.57 -5.92
C VAL A 177 13.32 -19.19 -7.18
N GLN A 178 13.86 -20.40 -7.06
CA GLN A 178 14.44 -21.11 -8.22
C GLN A 178 13.37 -21.42 -9.26
N GLY A 179 12.19 -21.85 -8.82
CA GLY A 179 11.04 -22.07 -9.71
C GLY A 179 10.59 -20.83 -10.46
N LEU A 180 10.61 -19.65 -9.80
CA LEU A 180 10.28 -18.38 -10.46
C LEU A 180 11.35 -17.96 -11.50
N ILE A 181 12.62 -18.14 -11.19
CA ILE A 181 13.74 -17.93 -12.14
C ILE A 181 13.61 -18.88 -13.33
N ASP A 182 13.26 -20.14 -13.07
CA ASP A 182 13.10 -21.14 -14.12
C ASP A 182 11.85 -20.90 -14.97
N LEU A 183 10.76 -20.36 -14.40
CA LEU A 183 9.63 -19.83 -15.18
C LEU A 183 10.09 -18.74 -16.15
N CYS A 184 10.91 -17.78 -15.70
CA CYS A 184 11.43 -16.72 -16.58
C CYS A 184 12.22 -17.31 -17.79
N LYS A 185 13.04 -18.33 -17.55
CA LYS A 185 13.78 -19.04 -18.62
C LYS A 185 12.81 -19.78 -19.56
N ALA A 186 11.80 -20.44 -18.99
CA ALA A 186 10.78 -21.16 -19.76
C ALA A 186 9.99 -20.21 -20.67
N VAL A 187 9.59 -19.02 -20.16
CA VAL A 187 8.91 -17.98 -20.96
C VAL A 187 9.75 -17.52 -22.15
N LYS A 188 11.03 -17.22 -21.92
CA LYS A 188 11.96 -16.85 -23.00
C LYS A 188 12.09 -17.93 -24.04
N SER A 189 12.22 -19.19 -23.60
CA SER A 189 12.33 -20.35 -24.51
C SER A 189 11.07 -20.57 -25.34
N ALA A 190 9.89 -20.36 -24.73
CA ALA A 190 8.61 -20.53 -25.41
C ALA A 190 8.36 -19.48 -26.51
N SER A 191 9.00 -18.32 -26.42
CA SER A 191 8.91 -17.22 -27.40
C SER A 191 7.48 -16.88 -27.80
N LEU A 192 6.55 -16.94 -26.86
CA LEU A 192 5.14 -16.68 -27.09
C LEU A 192 4.92 -15.27 -27.65
N LYS A 193 3.91 -15.12 -28.49
CA LYS A 193 3.50 -13.83 -29.04
C LYS A 193 2.18 -13.39 -28.40
N ASN A 194 2.13 -12.15 -28.01
CA ASN A 194 0.90 -11.48 -27.63
C ASN A 194 0.04 -11.29 -28.89
N ASN A 195 -1.14 -11.91 -28.94
CA ASN A 195 -2.03 -11.86 -30.10
C ASN A 195 -2.59 -10.45 -30.39
N ARG A 196 -2.58 -9.56 -29.40
CA ARG A 196 -3.10 -8.18 -29.52
C ARG A 196 -2.05 -7.21 -30.00
N THR A 197 -0.84 -7.30 -29.46
CA THR A 197 0.26 -6.35 -29.75
C THR A 197 1.26 -6.87 -30.76
N GLY A 198 1.30 -8.19 -31.02
CA GLY A 198 2.29 -8.87 -31.83
C GLY A 198 3.67 -8.96 -31.17
N ARG A 199 3.85 -8.40 -29.98
CA ARG A 199 5.11 -8.42 -29.23
C ARG A 199 5.42 -9.81 -28.68
N THR A 200 6.69 -10.09 -28.46
CA THR A 200 7.09 -11.28 -27.70
C THR A 200 6.70 -11.06 -26.23
N VAL A 201 6.07 -12.06 -25.64
CA VAL A 201 5.68 -12.05 -24.22
C VAL A 201 6.94 -12.10 -23.36
N ALA A 202 7.12 -11.11 -22.51
CA ALA A 202 8.21 -11.08 -21.53
C ALA A 202 7.86 -11.94 -20.29
N PRO A 203 8.83 -12.37 -19.49
CA PRO A 203 8.56 -12.99 -18.22
C PRO A 203 7.70 -12.09 -17.32
N PHE A 204 8.11 -10.86 -17.06
CA PHE A 204 7.36 -9.97 -16.16
C PHE A 204 7.46 -8.48 -16.49
N SER A 205 6.60 -7.71 -15.84
CA SER A 205 6.68 -6.26 -15.74
C SER A 205 6.81 -5.83 -14.26
N CYS A 206 7.46 -4.69 -14.02
CA CYS A 206 7.63 -4.15 -12.68
C CYS A 206 7.82 -2.63 -12.76
N GLY A 207 7.19 -1.90 -11.84
CA GLY A 207 7.36 -0.46 -11.68
C GLY A 207 8.71 -0.10 -11.05
N LEU A 208 9.82 -0.29 -11.79
CA LEU A 208 11.17 -0.06 -11.27
C LEU A 208 11.47 1.42 -10.97
N THR A 209 10.80 2.37 -11.64
CA THR A 209 10.98 3.81 -11.38
C THR A 209 10.38 4.26 -10.05
N VAL A 210 9.58 3.40 -9.41
CA VAL A 210 8.95 3.61 -8.11
C VAL A 210 9.29 2.50 -7.11
N ASN A 211 10.38 1.80 -7.34
CA ASN A 211 10.96 0.77 -6.47
C ASN A 211 10.02 -0.39 -6.07
N TYR A 212 9.09 -0.81 -6.95
CA TYR A 212 8.19 -1.94 -6.66
C TYR A 212 8.93 -3.26 -6.38
N MET A 213 10.17 -3.40 -6.85
CA MET A 213 11.01 -4.57 -6.59
C MET A 213 11.54 -4.65 -5.15
N ASP A 214 11.55 -3.55 -4.41
CA ASP A 214 12.07 -3.54 -3.03
C ASP A 214 11.19 -4.38 -2.09
N TRP A 215 9.92 -4.56 -2.40
CA TRP A 215 9.02 -5.40 -1.61
C TRP A 215 9.39 -6.89 -1.70
N LEU A 216 9.85 -7.35 -2.86
CA LEU A 216 10.43 -8.69 -2.97
C LEU A 216 11.71 -8.79 -2.13
N PHE A 217 12.57 -7.78 -2.17
CA PHE A 217 13.77 -7.74 -1.34
C PHE A 217 13.45 -7.89 0.15
N HIS A 218 12.44 -7.18 0.66
CA HIS A 218 12.02 -7.30 2.05
C HIS A 218 11.54 -8.72 2.39
N GLY A 219 10.75 -9.34 1.53
CA GLY A 219 10.29 -10.71 1.71
C GLY A 219 11.44 -11.70 1.77
N LEU A 220 12.34 -11.64 0.81
CA LEU A 220 13.51 -12.53 0.70
C LEU A 220 14.50 -12.33 1.84
N TRP A 221 14.79 -11.08 2.21
CA TRP A 221 15.68 -10.79 3.35
C TRP A 221 15.09 -11.32 4.66
N TYR A 222 13.80 -11.06 4.90
CA TYR A 222 13.13 -11.57 6.09
C TYR A 222 13.15 -13.11 6.17
N GLU A 223 12.96 -13.81 5.06
CA GLU A 223 12.98 -15.25 5.03
C GLU A 223 14.37 -15.81 5.40
N LEU A 224 15.43 -15.19 4.87
CA LEU A 224 16.81 -15.61 5.13
C LEU A 224 17.28 -15.31 6.55
N ASP A 225 16.87 -14.18 7.12
CA ASP A 225 17.29 -13.71 8.44
C ASP A 225 16.19 -12.90 9.13
N PRO A 226 15.13 -13.56 9.66
CA PRO A 226 14.03 -12.87 10.34
C PRO A 226 14.49 -12.04 11.54
N GLU A 227 15.50 -12.50 12.28
CA GLU A 227 16.02 -11.81 13.45
C GLU A 227 16.80 -10.56 13.05
N GLY A 228 17.70 -10.66 12.07
CA GLY A 228 18.45 -9.53 11.55
C GLY A 228 17.57 -8.49 10.89
N TYR A 229 16.59 -8.91 10.09
CA TYR A 229 15.59 -8.03 9.51
C TYR A 229 14.81 -7.26 10.58
N THR A 230 14.30 -7.98 11.58
CA THR A 230 13.57 -7.39 12.71
C THR A 230 14.45 -6.44 13.51
N ALA A 231 15.70 -6.85 13.82
CA ALA A 231 16.66 -6.04 14.54
C ALA A 231 17.08 -4.76 13.78
N TYR A 232 17.00 -4.75 12.46
CA TYR A 232 17.18 -3.54 11.66
C TYR A 232 15.99 -2.59 11.85
N TYR A 233 14.75 -3.07 11.66
CA TYR A 233 13.55 -2.24 11.72
C TYR A 233 13.07 -1.88 13.14
N GLU A 234 13.53 -2.58 14.17
CA GLU A 234 13.29 -2.25 15.58
C GLU A 234 14.46 -1.51 16.23
N TYR A 235 15.45 -1.09 15.45
CA TYR A 235 16.58 -0.31 15.97
C TYR A 235 16.10 1.05 16.49
N ASN A 236 16.48 1.38 17.73
CA ASN A 236 16.02 2.59 18.44
C ASN A 236 17.15 3.32 19.18
N ASP A 237 18.40 3.05 18.86
CA ASP A 237 19.53 3.79 19.44
C ASP A 237 19.78 5.06 18.63
N VAL A 238 19.13 6.15 19.05
CA VAL A 238 19.25 7.45 18.38
C VAL A 238 20.66 8.06 18.52
N ASP A 239 21.37 7.75 19.59
CA ASP A 239 22.70 8.25 19.86
C ASP A 239 23.78 7.42 19.13
N GLY A 240 23.50 6.16 18.85
CA GLY A 240 24.39 5.25 18.13
C GLY A 240 24.48 5.50 16.63
N GLY A 241 23.63 6.36 16.08
CA GLY A 241 23.60 6.69 14.65
C GLY A 241 22.94 5.62 13.79
N TYR A 242 23.09 5.73 12.47
CA TYR A 242 22.47 4.81 11.52
C TYR A 242 23.06 3.39 11.61
N PRO A 243 22.21 2.33 11.65
CA PRO A 243 22.67 0.96 11.87
C PRO A 243 23.19 0.28 10.59
N THR A 244 24.26 0.83 9.98
CA THR A 244 24.82 0.37 8.70
C THR A 244 25.16 -1.13 8.71
N SER A 245 25.70 -1.64 9.82
CA SER A 245 26.06 -3.05 9.99
C SER A 245 24.84 -3.98 10.04
N LYS A 246 23.64 -3.45 10.29
CA LYS A 246 22.40 -4.20 10.29
C LYS A 246 21.76 -4.28 8.91
N LEU A 247 22.09 -3.35 8.00
CA LEU A 247 21.67 -3.39 6.60
C LEU A 247 22.66 -4.22 5.75
N ASP A 248 23.97 -3.99 5.90
CA ASP A 248 25.00 -4.72 5.13
C ASP A 248 25.25 -6.12 5.73
N THR A 249 24.29 -7.01 5.55
CA THR A 249 24.34 -8.40 6.02
C THR A 249 24.47 -9.39 4.86
N ALA A 250 24.89 -10.62 5.17
CA ALA A 250 24.94 -11.70 4.17
C ALA A 250 23.53 -12.03 3.61
N ALA A 251 22.50 -12.00 4.46
CA ALA A 251 21.13 -12.27 4.05
C ALA A 251 20.56 -11.16 3.13
N ALA A 252 20.80 -9.90 3.44
CA ALA A 252 20.41 -8.79 2.56
C ALA A 252 21.13 -8.86 1.20
N LEU A 253 22.44 -9.20 1.20
CA LEU A 253 23.19 -9.42 -0.03
C LEU A 253 22.61 -10.56 -0.86
N GLN A 254 22.35 -11.71 -0.25
CA GLN A 254 21.77 -12.86 -0.95
C GLN A 254 20.39 -12.54 -1.54
N ALA A 255 19.55 -11.78 -0.85
CA ALA A 255 18.26 -11.33 -1.36
C ALA A 255 18.44 -10.46 -2.63
N LEU A 256 19.39 -9.51 -2.64
CA LEU A 256 19.70 -8.69 -3.83
C LEU A 256 20.29 -9.50 -4.97
N GLU A 257 21.17 -10.45 -4.68
CA GLU A 257 21.74 -11.35 -5.69
C GLU A 257 20.65 -12.23 -6.34
N THR A 258 19.66 -12.64 -5.57
CA THR A 258 18.49 -13.36 -6.06
C THR A 258 17.66 -12.51 -7.01
N ILE A 259 17.42 -11.25 -6.65
CA ILE A 259 16.72 -10.31 -7.53
C ILE A 259 17.52 -10.03 -8.81
N TYR A 260 18.84 -9.94 -8.71
CA TYR A 260 19.71 -9.81 -9.89
C TYR A 260 19.52 -11.00 -10.85
N ASP A 261 19.54 -12.23 -10.32
CA ASP A 261 19.32 -13.45 -11.12
C ASP A 261 17.90 -13.49 -11.71
N LEU A 262 16.88 -13.02 -10.97
CA LEU A 262 15.50 -12.90 -11.45
C LEU A 262 15.37 -11.88 -12.58
N ILE A 263 16.01 -10.72 -12.47
CA ILE A 263 16.04 -9.69 -13.52
C ILE A 263 16.72 -10.24 -14.78
N GLY A 264 17.78 -11.01 -14.63
CA GLY A 264 18.41 -11.80 -15.69
C GLY A 264 18.78 -10.98 -16.92
N ALA A 265 19.36 -9.79 -16.72
CA ALA A 265 19.78 -8.92 -17.83
C ALA A 265 21.02 -9.48 -18.53
N THR A 266 20.94 -9.58 -19.86
CA THR A 266 22.06 -10.00 -20.73
C THR A 266 22.68 -8.83 -21.49
N SER A 267 21.95 -7.70 -21.59
CA SER A 267 22.38 -6.42 -22.18
C SER A 267 21.54 -5.29 -21.61
N ASP A 268 21.81 -4.04 -21.94
CA ASP A 268 21.00 -2.86 -21.55
C ASP A 268 19.58 -2.86 -22.08
N THR A 269 19.26 -3.73 -23.02
CA THR A 269 17.95 -3.83 -23.67
C THR A 269 17.30 -5.21 -23.51
N GLU A 270 18.02 -6.16 -22.96
CA GLU A 270 17.56 -7.55 -22.77
C GLU A 270 17.62 -7.97 -21.32
N SER A 271 16.47 -8.05 -20.69
CA SER A 271 16.24 -8.59 -19.36
C SER A 271 14.98 -9.46 -19.36
N ASN A 272 14.56 -9.92 -18.20
CA ASN A 272 13.28 -10.62 -18.03
C ASN A 272 12.08 -9.64 -17.96
N LEU A 273 12.32 -8.32 -17.95
CA LEU A 273 11.28 -7.30 -17.89
C LEU A 273 10.76 -6.89 -19.25
N VAL A 274 9.50 -6.42 -19.28
CA VAL A 274 8.95 -5.69 -20.44
C VAL A 274 9.77 -4.43 -20.71
N SER A 275 10.08 -3.67 -19.65
CA SER A 275 10.91 -2.46 -19.73
C SER A 275 11.44 -2.08 -18.34
N SER A 276 12.64 -1.51 -18.31
CA SER A 276 13.25 -0.96 -17.08
C SER A 276 12.80 0.48 -16.73
N ALA A 277 11.95 1.08 -17.57
CA ALA A 277 11.58 2.49 -17.45
C ALA A 277 10.12 2.69 -16.98
N GLN A 278 9.40 1.61 -16.70
CA GLN A 278 7.99 1.68 -16.33
C GLN A 278 7.78 2.14 -14.88
N ASN A 279 6.74 2.95 -14.67
CA ASN A 279 6.12 3.18 -13.37
C ASN A 279 5.13 2.04 -13.04
N HIS A 280 4.44 2.13 -11.88
CA HIS A 280 3.51 1.10 -11.44
C HIS A 280 2.32 0.91 -12.40
N THR A 281 1.69 2.01 -12.84
CA THR A 281 0.53 1.96 -13.74
C THR A 281 0.92 1.36 -15.09
N GLU A 282 2.03 1.81 -15.69
CA GLU A 282 2.52 1.29 -16.97
C GLU A 282 2.87 -0.20 -16.91
N SER A 283 3.44 -0.66 -15.78
CA SER A 283 3.77 -2.08 -15.61
C SER A 283 2.52 -2.96 -15.50
N GLN A 284 1.52 -2.51 -14.75
CA GLN A 284 0.24 -3.20 -14.63
C GLN A 284 -0.53 -3.20 -15.96
N GLN A 285 -0.54 -2.09 -16.69
CA GLN A 285 -1.13 -2.01 -18.04
C GLN A 285 -0.46 -2.98 -19.02
N SER A 286 0.87 -3.11 -18.98
CA SER A 286 1.58 -4.10 -19.80
C SER A 286 1.12 -5.52 -19.50
N PHE A 287 0.89 -5.86 -18.25
CA PHE A 287 0.37 -7.15 -17.84
C PHE A 287 -1.07 -7.37 -18.35
N VAL A 288 -1.99 -6.41 -18.10
CA VAL A 288 -3.38 -6.49 -18.57
C VAL A 288 -3.45 -6.60 -20.09
N ASN A 289 -2.54 -5.93 -20.80
CA ASN A 289 -2.43 -6.03 -22.26
C ASN A 289 -1.85 -7.37 -22.74
N GLY A 290 -1.31 -8.21 -21.86
CA GLY A 290 -0.76 -9.52 -22.18
C GLY A 290 0.69 -9.47 -22.69
N ASP A 291 1.43 -8.41 -22.40
CA ASP A 291 2.83 -8.28 -22.82
C ASP A 291 3.80 -9.04 -21.90
N CYS A 292 3.32 -9.56 -20.76
CA CYS A 292 4.10 -10.41 -19.85
C CYS A 292 3.23 -11.47 -19.13
N VAL A 293 3.93 -12.43 -18.49
CA VAL A 293 3.31 -13.55 -17.77
C VAL A 293 2.87 -13.12 -16.37
N PHE A 294 3.67 -12.31 -15.68
CA PHE A 294 3.31 -11.78 -14.36
C PHE A 294 3.78 -10.34 -14.16
N THR A 295 3.23 -9.69 -13.14
CA THR A 295 3.61 -8.31 -12.76
C THR A 295 3.72 -8.18 -11.24
N PHE A 296 4.56 -7.27 -10.80
CA PHE A 296 4.65 -6.86 -9.39
C PHE A 296 3.56 -5.83 -9.10
N SER A 297 2.70 -6.14 -8.15
CA SER A 297 1.62 -5.27 -7.68
C SER A 297 1.18 -5.69 -6.27
N GLY A 298 -0.08 -5.54 -5.93
CA GLY A 298 -0.64 -5.90 -4.64
C GLY A 298 -2.13 -6.18 -4.69
N SER A 299 -2.73 -6.32 -3.51
CA SER A 299 -4.16 -6.60 -3.34
C SER A 299 -5.08 -5.60 -4.05
N TRP A 300 -4.61 -4.38 -4.27
CA TRP A 300 -5.34 -3.30 -4.97
C TRP A 300 -5.38 -3.43 -6.51
N PHE A 301 -4.64 -4.38 -7.10
CA PHE A 301 -4.48 -4.51 -8.56
C PHE A 301 -5.81 -4.51 -9.32
N ALA A 302 -6.77 -5.31 -8.87
CA ALA A 302 -8.05 -5.46 -9.55
C ALA A 302 -8.85 -4.15 -9.56
N THR A 303 -8.86 -3.40 -8.45
CA THR A 303 -9.53 -2.11 -8.33
C THR A 303 -8.83 -1.02 -9.16
N GLU A 304 -7.49 -0.96 -9.07
CA GLU A 304 -6.70 0.04 -9.79
C GLU A 304 -6.77 -0.15 -11.32
N MET A 305 -6.89 -1.39 -11.77
CA MET A 305 -6.95 -1.75 -13.20
C MET A 305 -8.37 -2.04 -13.70
N GLU A 306 -9.42 -1.82 -12.90
CA GLU A 306 -10.81 -2.20 -13.20
C GLU A 306 -11.26 -1.75 -14.59
N GLN A 307 -11.04 -0.49 -14.95
CA GLN A 307 -11.43 0.05 -16.24
C GLN A 307 -10.72 -0.69 -17.39
N ILE A 308 -9.41 -0.84 -17.31
CA ILE A 308 -8.62 -1.47 -18.38
C ILE A 308 -8.91 -2.96 -18.47
N LEU A 309 -9.09 -3.65 -17.36
CA LEU A 309 -9.52 -5.05 -17.31
C LEU A 309 -10.86 -5.23 -18.03
N GLY A 310 -11.82 -4.32 -17.79
CA GLY A 310 -13.13 -4.32 -18.46
C GLY A 310 -13.04 -4.07 -19.96
N GLU A 311 -12.23 -3.07 -20.38
CA GLU A 311 -12.02 -2.73 -21.80
C GLU A 311 -11.33 -3.86 -22.57
N VAL A 312 -10.39 -4.55 -21.92
CA VAL A 312 -9.62 -5.66 -22.51
C VAL A 312 -10.41 -6.98 -22.46
N GLY A 313 -11.31 -7.13 -21.49
CA GLY A 313 -12.00 -8.39 -21.21
C GLY A 313 -11.05 -9.46 -20.64
N PHE A 314 -10.01 -9.04 -19.91
CA PHE A 314 -9.06 -9.95 -19.29
C PHE A 314 -9.50 -10.33 -17.88
N THR A 315 -9.76 -11.63 -17.64
CA THR A 315 -10.30 -12.16 -16.38
C THR A 315 -9.47 -13.28 -15.77
N ASP A 316 -8.49 -13.83 -16.49
CA ASP A 316 -7.68 -14.98 -16.06
C ASP A 316 -6.37 -14.52 -15.38
N TYR A 317 -6.53 -13.68 -14.35
CA TYR A 317 -5.44 -13.19 -13.51
C TYR A 317 -5.64 -13.65 -12.07
N HIS A 318 -4.54 -13.94 -11.41
CA HIS A 318 -4.50 -14.56 -10.09
C HIS A 318 -3.49 -13.85 -9.18
N PHE A 319 -3.71 -13.92 -7.86
CA PHE A 319 -2.79 -13.37 -6.86
C PHE A 319 -1.80 -14.44 -6.42
N GLY A 320 -0.52 -14.27 -6.75
CA GLY A 320 0.57 -15.17 -6.37
C GLY A 320 1.35 -14.70 -5.16
N ALA A 321 1.68 -15.64 -4.28
CA ALA A 321 2.62 -15.40 -3.20
C ALA A 321 4.01 -15.05 -3.74
N TYR A 322 4.78 -14.28 -2.96
CA TYR A 322 6.22 -14.22 -3.17
C TYR A 322 6.84 -15.61 -2.97
N PRO A 323 7.77 -16.00 -3.84
CA PRO A 323 8.43 -17.31 -3.71
C PRO A 323 9.34 -17.34 -2.49
N VAL A 324 9.53 -18.54 -1.95
CA VAL A 324 10.44 -18.83 -0.84
C VAL A 324 11.72 -19.53 -1.33
N TYR A 325 12.79 -19.55 -0.51
CA TYR A 325 14.02 -20.26 -0.89
C TYR A 325 13.84 -21.78 -0.83
N ASN A 326 13.17 -22.29 0.21
CA ASN A 326 12.96 -23.72 0.38
C ASN A 326 11.48 -24.07 0.23
N ALA A 327 11.19 -25.07 -0.57
CA ALA A 327 9.82 -25.56 -0.73
C ALA A 327 9.22 -25.99 0.61
N GLY A 328 8.02 -25.49 0.92
CA GLY A 328 7.30 -25.75 2.16
C GLY A 328 7.49 -24.71 3.26
N ASP A 329 8.42 -23.77 3.11
CA ASP A 329 8.49 -22.61 4.00
C ASP A 329 7.27 -21.71 3.80
N LYS A 330 6.89 -20.98 4.85
CA LYS A 330 5.79 -19.99 4.74
C LYS A 330 6.29 -18.76 4.03
N THR A 331 5.60 -18.34 3.00
CA THR A 331 5.88 -17.07 2.36
C THR A 331 5.72 -15.92 3.35
N ALA A 332 6.57 -14.89 3.21
CA ALA A 332 6.41 -13.64 3.91
C ALA A 332 5.57 -12.69 3.06
N LEU A 333 4.42 -12.27 3.58
CA LEU A 333 3.55 -11.31 2.92
C LEU A 333 3.86 -9.91 3.44
N ALA A 334 4.47 -9.10 2.59
CA ALA A 334 4.84 -7.74 2.97
C ALA A 334 3.60 -6.84 3.01
N MET A 335 3.34 -6.29 4.19
CA MET A 335 2.27 -5.32 4.42
C MET A 335 2.77 -3.90 4.20
N ASN A 336 2.00 -3.11 3.46
CA ASN A 336 2.28 -1.70 3.25
C ASN A 336 1.73 -0.88 4.45
N LEU A 337 2.40 -0.95 5.59
CA LEU A 337 1.97 -0.25 6.80
C LEU A 337 3.05 0.71 7.34
N PRO A 338 2.64 1.87 7.88
CA PRO A 338 1.30 2.45 7.86
C PRO A 338 0.98 2.99 6.46
N GLY A 339 0.47 2.13 5.58
CA GLY A 339 0.05 2.49 4.22
C GLY A 339 -1.28 3.24 4.25
N GLU A 340 -2.31 2.59 3.76
CA GLU A 340 -3.67 3.10 3.75
C GLU A 340 -4.15 3.39 5.19
N THR A 341 -4.05 4.64 5.63
CA THR A 341 -4.34 5.08 7.00
C THR A 341 -5.43 6.12 7.06
N PHE A 342 -6.00 6.31 8.25
CA PHE A 342 -6.94 7.39 8.55
C PHE A 342 -6.50 8.17 9.78
N PHE A 343 -6.94 9.41 9.90
CA PHE A 343 -6.77 10.23 11.10
C PHE A 343 -7.83 11.35 11.19
N VAL A 344 -8.04 11.84 12.39
CA VAL A 344 -8.94 12.96 12.72
C VAL A 344 -8.09 14.17 13.13
N PRO A 345 -8.15 15.32 12.42
CA PRO A 345 -7.50 16.54 12.87
C PRO A 345 -8.11 17.05 14.18
N SER A 346 -7.29 17.58 15.08
CA SER A 346 -7.76 18.08 16.37
C SER A 346 -8.54 19.41 16.28
N ASP A 347 -8.33 20.16 15.20
CA ASP A 347 -8.98 21.43 14.89
C ASP A 347 -10.07 21.29 13.79
N ALA A 348 -10.53 20.06 13.51
CA ALA A 348 -11.67 19.81 12.66
C ALA A 348 -12.96 20.40 13.28
N VAL A 349 -13.91 20.80 12.43
CA VAL A 349 -15.15 21.44 12.88
C VAL A 349 -16.03 20.45 13.67
N ASN A 350 -16.08 19.18 13.23
CA ASN A 350 -16.93 18.14 13.83
C ASN A 350 -16.12 16.90 14.24
N VAL A 351 -15.15 17.08 15.16
CA VAL A 351 -14.31 15.96 15.68
C VAL A 351 -15.16 14.83 16.24
N SER A 352 -16.24 15.14 16.97
CA SER A 352 -17.11 14.12 17.57
C SER A 352 -17.86 13.31 16.49
N GLY A 353 -18.40 13.98 15.47
CA GLY A 353 -19.04 13.30 14.33
C GLY A 353 -18.06 12.48 13.50
N ALA A 354 -16.85 12.99 13.29
CA ALA A 354 -15.76 12.25 12.61
C ALA A 354 -15.41 10.95 13.33
N LYS A 355 -15.24 11.01 14.66
CA LYS A 355 -14.94 9.82 15.48
C LYS A 355 -16.11 8.84 15.51
N ASP A 356 -17.34 9.32 15.54
CA ASP A 356 -18.52 8.47 15.47
C ASP A 356 -18.66 7.76 14.12
N PHE A 357 -18.49 8.51 13.02
CA PHE A 357 -18.46 7.91 11.70
C PHE A 357 -17.29 6.90 11.55
N LEU A 358 -16.11 7.25 12.04
CA LEU A 358 -14.96 6.34 12.00
C LEU A 358 -15.23 5.05 12.81
N ALA A 359 -15.90 5.13 13.96
CA ALA A 359 -16.30 3.94 14.70
C ALA A 359 -17.29 3.06 13.90
N PHE A 360 -18.16 3.67 13.10
CA PHE A 360 -19.03 2.94 12.18
C PHE A 360 -18.25 2.32 11.01
N VAL A 361 -17.30 3.05 10.40
CA VAL A 361 -16.42 2.51 9.34
C VAL A 361 -15.71 1.24 9.81
N LEU A 362 -15.22 1.26 11.06
CA LEU A 362 -14.51 0.12 11.66
C LEU A 362 -15.43 -0.92 12.29
N SER A 363 -16.75 -0.74 12.27
CA SER A 363 -17.73 -1.73 12.74
C SER A 363 -17.82 -2.94 11.80
N GLU A 364 -18.44 -4.03 12.23
CA GLU A 364 -18.67 -5.20 11.39
C GLU A 364 -19.45 -4.85 10.12
N LYS A 365 -20.47 -3.99 10.22
CA LYS A 365 -21.28 -3.53 9.08
C LYS A 365 -20.46 -2.65 8.11
N GLY A 366 -19.64 -1.74 8.65
CA GLY A 366 -18.76 -0.89 7.84
C GLY A 366 -17.70 -1.71 7.10
N VAL A 367 -17.04 -2.63 7.81
CA VAL A 367 -16.06 -3.57 7.24
C VAL A 367 -16.69 -4.43 6.14
N ALA A 368 -17.83 -5.08 6.42
CA ALA A 368 -18.53 -5.89 5.42
C ALA A 368 -18.92 -5.09 4.17
N THR A 369 -19.36 -3.82 4.35
CA THR A 369 -19.70 -2.92 3.24
C THR A 369 -18.46 -2.60 2.39
N ALA A 370 -17.32 -2.33 3.03
CA ALA A 370 -16.07 -2.09 2.33
C ALA A 370 -15.59 -3.33 1.56
N GLU A 371 -15.55 -4.49 2.19
CA GLU A 371 -15.08 -5.76 1.59
C GLU A 371 -15.95 -6.19 0.39
N LYS A 372 -17.27 -6.03 0.48
CA LYS A 372 -18.17 -6.27 -0.65
C LYS A 372 -17.88 -5.35 -1.84
N THR A 373 -17.46 -4.12 -1.57
CA THR A 373 -17.17 -3.13 -2.61
C THR A 373 -15.78 -3.33 -3.20
N LEU A 374 -14.76 -3.49 -2.34
CA LEU A 374 -13.36 -3.58 -2.74
C LEU A 374 -12.96 -4.98 -3.25
N GLN A 375 -13.71 -6.02 -2.85
CA GLN A 375 -13.44 -7.41 -3.18
C GLN A 375 -12.09 -7.93 -2.66
N PHE A 376 -11.59 -7.35 -1.55
CA PHE A 376 -10.47 -7.87 -0.78
C PHE A 376 -10.59 -7.49 0.71
N PRO A 377 -9.84 -8.16 1.62
CA PRO A 377 -10.10 -8.03 3.05
C PRO A 377 -9.67 -6.67 3.63
N MET A 378 -10.39 -6.24 4.66
CA MET A 378 -9.99 -5.17 5.56
C MET A 378 -9.05 -5.70 6.64
N VAL A 379 -8.40 -4.80 7.38
CA VAL A 379 -7.56 -5.19 8.54
C VAL A 379 -8.39 -5.44 9.81
N TYR A 380 -9.66 -5.11 9.80
CA TYR A 380 -10.62 -5.44 10.86
C TYR A 380 -11.58 -6.50 10.33
N THR A 381 -11.85 -7.54 11.12
CA THR A 381 -12.69 -8.65 10.69
C THR A 381 -14.19 -8.36 10.85
N THR A 382 -15.00 -9.06 10.09
CA THR A 382 -16.45 -9.14 10.22
C THR A 382 -16.87 -10.61 10.29
N ASP A 383 -17.97 -10.89 11.01
CA ASP A 383 -18.59 -12.21 11.02
C ASP A 383 -19.54 -12.42 9.82
N GLU A 384 -19.78 -11.37 9.02
CA GLU A 384 -20.59 -11.47 7.81
C GLU A 384 -19.86 -12.25 6.71
N GLU A 385 -20.52 -13.18 6.08
CA GLU A 385 -19.96 -13.91 4.93
C GLU A 385 -19.84 -12.97 3.72
N ILE A 386 -18.62 -12.77 3.26
CA ILE A 386 -18.30 -11.95 2.07
C ILE A 386 -18.07 -12.90 0.90
N GLY A 387 -18.89 -12.77 -0.13
CA GLY A 387 -18.67 -13.49 -1.39
C GLY A 387 -17.58 -12.80 -2.22
N PHE A 388 -16.31 -13.03 -1.88
CA PHE A 388 -15.18 -12.47 -2.63
C PHE A 388 -15.12 -13.04 -4.07
N SER A 389 -14.61 -12.25 -5.00
CA SER A 389 -14.15 -12.74 -6.30
C SER A 389 -13.06 -13.80 -6.14
N ALA A 390 -12.76 -14.57 -7.17
CA ALA A 390 -11.67 -15.55 -7.13
C ALA A 390 -10.35 -14.89 -6.71
N PHE A 391 -10.03 -13.74 -7.28
CA PHE A 391 -8.84 -12.95 -6.92
C PHE A 391 -8.85 -12.50 -5.46
N GLY A 392 -9.98 -12.00 -4.96
CA GLY A 392 -10.11 -11.59 -3.57
C GLY A 392 -9.98 -12.77 -2.59
N GLN A 393 -10.55 -13.92 -2.95
CA GLN A 393 -10.43 -15.15 -2.15
C GLN A 393 -8.98 -15.65 -2.05
N GLU A 394 -8.22 -15.58 -3.14
CA GLU A 394 -6.79 -15.91 -3.14
C GLU A 394 -6.00 -15.03 -2.17
N ILE A 395 -6.30 -13.73 -2.08
CA ILE A 395 -5.68 -12.82 -1.11
C ILE A 395 -6.03 -13.26 0.33
N VAL A 396 -7.29 -13.57 0.61
CA VAL A 396 -7.74 -14.05 1.92
C VAL A 396 -7.03 -15.34 2.31
N ASP A 397 -6.93 -16.30 1.41
CA ASP A 397 -6.33 -17.60 1.67
C ASP A 397 -4.80 -17.48 1.87
N LEU A 398 -4.16 -16.62 1.08
CA LEU A 398 -2.75 -16.31 1.25
C LEU A 398 -2.49 -15.61 2.58
N ALA A 399 -3.32 -14.66 2.98
CA ALA A 399 -3.21 -13.98 4.26
C ALA A 399 -3.24 -14.94 5.46
N LYS A 400 -4.10 -15.97 5.39
CA LYS A 400 -4.21 -17.01 6.44
C LYS A 400 -3.01 -17.95 6.50
N SER A 401 -2.36 -18.19 5.36
CA SER A 401 -1.25 -19.16 5.24
C SER A 401 0.13 -18.54 5.35
N SER A 402 0.24 -17.23 5.15
CA SER A 402 1.50 -16.48 5.12
C SER A 402 1.89 -15.95 6.50
N LYS A 403 3.14 -15.51 6.61
CA LYS A 403 3.62 -14.70 7.72
C LYS A 403 3.59 -13.24 7.31
N LEU A 404 2.90 -12.40 8.09
CA LEU A 404 2.87 -10.96 7.83
C LEU A 404 4.18 -10.32 8.27
N ILE A 405 4.78 -9.54 7.41
CA ILE A 405 5.93 -8.70 7.73
C ILE A 405 5.58 -7.24 7.51
N TYR A 406 6.08 -6.41 8.40
CA TYR A 406 5.85 -4.98 8.40
C TYR A 406 7.17 -4.26 8.12
N ARG A 407 7.17 -3.44 7.07
CA ARG A 407 8.34 -2.65 6.68
C ARG A 407 8.69 -1.58 7.71
N PHE A 408 7.68 -1.03 8.40
CA PHE A 408 7.87 0.06 9.34
C PHE A 408 7.79 -0.46 10.76
N ALA A 409 8.93 -0.40 11.43
CA ALA A 409 9.03 -0.90 12.78
C ALA A 409 8.37 0.02 13.81
N LYS A 410 8.29 -0.51 15.01
CA LYS A 410 7.63 0.10 16.18
C LYS A 410 8.40 1.30 16.75
N THR A 411 9.56 1.65 16.21
CA THR A 411 10.45 2.67 16.78
C THR A 411 10.22 4.04 16.18
N ASP A 412 10.38 5.09 16.98
CA ASP A 412 10.19 6.46 16.53
C ASP A 412 11.19 6.85 15.44
N VAL A 413 12.39 6.30 15.47
CA VAL A 413 13.42 6.48 14.44
C VAL A 413 12.85 6.12 13.07
N PHE A 414 12.29 4.96 12.96
CA PHE A 414 11.77 4.46 11.70
C PHE A 414 10.37 4.98 11.34
N ARG A 415 9.63 5.50 12.30
CA ARG A 415 8.36 6.21 12.07
C ARG A 415 8.52 7.60 11.46
N THR A 416 9.74 8.09 11.32
CA THR A 416 10.02 9.37 10.64
C THR A 416 9.93 9.30 9.13
N GLY A 417 9.68 8.13 8.55
CA GLY A 417 9.71 7.88 7.11
C GLY A 417 11.13 7.75 6.53
N ALA A 418 12.11 7.54 7.40
CA ALA A 418 13.53 7.41 7.05
C ALA A 418 13.89 6.08 6.37
N LEU A 419 12.93 5.28 5.94
CA LEU A 419 13.14 3.87 5.62
C LEU A 419 12.83 3.45 4.22
N GLU A 420 12.67 4.38 3.33
CA GLU A 420 12.74 4.01 1.93
C GLU A 420 14.19 3.61 1.63
N LEU A 421 14.42 2.32 1.43
CA LEU A 421 15.68 1.81 0.94
C LEU A 421 15.82 2.12 -0.55
N PHE A 422 17.05 2.10 -1.03
CA PHE A 422 17.38 2.28 -2.45
C PHE A 422 17.03 3.67 -3.01
N ILE A 423 17.19 4.70 -2.17
CA ILE A 423 16.99 6.10 -2.54
C ILE A 423 18.30 6.85 -2.86
N ALA A 424 19.44 6.17 -2.74
CA ALA A 424 20.76 6.73 -3.07
C ALA A 424 20.97 6.83 -4.59
N GLY A 425 20.25 7.73 -5.26
CA GLY A 425 20.38 7.95 -6.70
C GLY A 425 19.41 7.13 -7.55
N THR A 426 19.91 6.53 -8.65
CA THR A 426 19.09 5.68 -9.51
C THR A 426 18.81 4.34 -8.84
N SER A 427 17.56 3.87 -8.88
CA SER A 427 17.19 2.55 -8.35
C SER A 427 18.18 1.45 -8.80
N PRO A 428 18.70 0.64 -7.87
CA PRO A 428 19.64 -0.44 -8.21
C PRO A 428 19.01 -1.43 -9.17
N PHE A 429 17.72 -1.64 -9.10
CA PHE A 429 16.98 -2.57 -9.96
C PHE A 429 16.96 -2.09 -11.42
N ILE A 430 16.88 -0.77 -11.66
CA ILE A 430 17.05 -0.19 -13.01
C ILE A 430 18.47 -0.43 -13.51
N THR A 431 19.46 -0.24 -12.66
CA THR A 431 20.87 -0.45 -12.98
C THR A 431 21.14 -1.92 -13.33
N MET A 432 20.58 -2.85 -12.56
CA MET A 432 20.63 -4.30 -12.84
C MET A 432 19.92 -4.63 -14.15
N ALA A 433 18.70 -4.11 -14.37
CA ALA A 433 17.91 -4.38 -15.57
C ALA A 433 18.57 -3.88 -16.87
N ARG A 434 19.42 -2.87 -16.78
CA ARG A 434 20.23 -2.32 -17.88
C ARG A 434 21.62 -2.95 -18.01
N ASN A 435 21.87 -4.03 -17.28
CA ASN A 435 23.17 -4.73 -17.25
C ASN A 435 24.37 -3.79 -16.96
N LYS A 436 24.14 -2.80 -16.08
CA LYS A 436 25.18 -1.82 -15.67
C LYS A 436 25.74 -2.11 -14.29
N MET A 437 25.43 -3.27 -13.73
CA MET A 437 25.91 -3.76 -12.44
C MET A 437 26.27 -5.24 -12.60
N THR A 438 27.36 -5.67 -11.98
CA THR A 438 27.71 -7.07 -11.90
C THR A 438 27.32 -7.62 -10.53
N LYS A 439 27.12 -8.94 -10.44
CA LYS A 439 26.71 -9.59 -9.19
C LYS A 439 27.73 -9.35 -8.07
N GLU A 440 29.02 -9.37 -8.39
CA GLU A 440 30.14 -9.16 -7.46
C GLU A 440 30.15 -7.75 -6.84
N ASN A 441 29.58 -6.77 -7.56
CA ASN A 441 29.58 -5.38 -7.12
C ASN A 441 28.34 -5.00 -6.28
N ILE A 442 27.31 -5.85 -6.22
CA ILE A 442 26.02 -5.53 -5.56
C ILE A 442 26.23 -5.05 -4.12
N ARG A 443 27.11 -5.71 -3.35
CA ARG A 443 27.33 -5.32 -1.96
C ARG A 443 27.84 -3.89 -1.84
N HIS A 444 28.83 -3.54 -2.64
CA HIS A 444 29.43 -2.20 -2.64
C HIS A 444 28.49 -1.16 -3.25
N ASP A 445 27.97 -1.45 -4.45
CA ASP A 445 27.24 -0.46 -5.24
C ASP A 445 25.80 -0.25 -4.75
N VAL A 446 25.25 -1.18 -3.97
CA VAL A 446 23.90 -1.07 -3.40
C VAL A 446 23.92 -0.93 -1.89
N LEU A 447 24.26 -1.99 -1.14
CA LEU A 447 24.10 -1.98 0.32
C LEU A 447 25.00 -0.94 1.01
N GLN A 448 26.27 -0.88 0.65
CA GLN A 448 27.21 0.06 1.28
C GLN A 448 26.94 1.49 0.83
N THR A 449 26.60 1.70 -0.43
CA THR A 449 26.21 3.03 -0.95
C THR A 449 24.95 3.55 -0.26
N GLU A 450 23.92 2.72 -0.12
CA GLU A 450 22.70 3.06 0.57
C GLU A 450 22.95 3.35 2.05
N ALA A 451 23.75 2.53 2.72
CA ALA A 451 24.12 2.73 4.12
C ALA A 451 24.82 4.06 4.37
N VAL A 452 25.75 4.45 3.49
CA VAL A 452 26.46 5.75 3.55
C VAL A 452 25.49 6.91 3.31
N HIS A 453 24.59 6.78 2.35
CA HIS A 453 23.56 7.78 2.06
C HIS A 453 22.65 8.01 3.27
N HIS A 454 22.13 6.94 3.86
CA HIS A 454 21.27 7.01 5.04
C HIS A 454 22.01 7.57 6.26
N GLN A 455 23.29 7.20 6.45
CA GLN A 455 24.12 7.78 7.50
C GLN A 455 24.22 9.30 7.36
N GLY A 456 24.38 9.80 6.13
CA GLY A 456 24.41 11.24 5.86
C GLY A 456 23.10 11.97 6.18
N LEU A 457 21.96 11.29 6.03
CA LEU A 457 20.62 11.83 6.31
C LEU A 457 20.19 11.64 7.77
N TRP A 458 20.89 10.84 8.55
CA TRP A 458 20.48 10.46 9.90
C TRP A 458 20.15 11.64 10.81
N SER A 459 21.00 12.65 10.84
CA SER A 459 20.79 13.83 11.66
C SER A 459 19.53 14.63 11.28
N GLU A 460 19.16 14.63 10.01
CA GLU A 460 17.93 15.28 9.54
C GLU A 460 16.69 14.47 9.93
N TRP A 461 16.79 13.16 9.90
CA TRP A 461 15.71 12.28 10.35
C TRP A 461 15.47 12.41 11.85
N MET A 462 16.55 12.49 12.66
CA MET A 462 16.44 12.65 14.10
C MET A 462 15.78 13.95 14.52
N LYS A 463 15.85 15.00 13.74
CA LYS A 463 15.09 16.25 14.00
C LYS A 463 13.58 16.10 13.87
N ARG A 464 13.10 15.00 13.28
CA ARG A 464 11.66 14.72 13.10
C ARG A 464 11.05 13.95 14.28
N ILE A 465 11.90 13.33 15.12
CA ILE A 465 11.52 12.68 16.37
C ILE A 465 11.42 13.73 17.48
#